data_46968454654aae056b2924fbf825384f
#
_entry.id   46968454654aae056b2924fbf825384f
#
_cell.length_a   1.000
_cell.length_b   1.000
_cell.length_c   1.000
_cell.angle_alpha   90.00
_cell.angle_beta   90.00
_cell.angle_gamma   90.00
#
_symmetry.space_group_name_H-M   'P 1'
#
loop_
_entity.id
_entity.type
_entity.pdbx_description
1 polymer ?
#
loop_
_entity_poly.entity_id
_entity_poly.type
_entity_poly.pdbx_seq_one_letter_code
_entity_poly.pdbx_strand_id
1 'polypeptide(L)'
;MKFCTKCGLKERDNSAIFCKKCGNKLTSTKYFPKTREELDELLDRHDVEYSEIDVSEITDMSYLFSLTDHFSSPKNKSYHVLDKDTAGLIYWDVSNVKNMECMFSGATFFNQPIDNWDVSNVDNMGGMFCMGTFFNQPIGNWDVSNVKNMDYMFCGATSFNQPIGNWDVSNVENMSSMFEDATSFNQPIGNWNISNVKDRDAMFENAISFNQSLEKWNTKI
;
A
#
# COMPACT_ATOMS: atom_id res chain seq x y z
N MET A 1 -21.55 5.84 10.19
CA MET A 1 -21.66 4.77 9.16
C MET A 1 -21.22 3.46 9.80
N LYS A 2 -21.81 2.33 9.45
CA LYS A 2 -21.37 1.02 9.95
C LYS A 2 -20.81 0.21 8.77
N PHE A 3 -19.86 -0.67 9.03
CA PHE A 3 -19.32 -1.52 7.98
C PHE A 3 -19.16 -2.97 8.46
N CYS A 4 -19.11 -3.87 7.50
CA CYS A 4 -19.01 -5.30 7.77
C CYS A 4 -17.56 -5.74 7.70
N THR A 5 -17.00 -6.16 8.83
CA THR A 5 -15.63 -6.66 8.94
C THR A 5 -15.36 -7.97 8.17
N LYS A 6 -16.42 -8.65 7.70
CA LYS A 6 -16.28 -9.89 6.93
C LYS A 6 -16.30 -9.72 5.42
N CYS A 7 -17.03 -8.73 4.91
CA CYS A 7 -17.23 -8.59 3.46
C CYS A 7 -17.09 -7.15 2.94
N GLY A 8 -16.62 -6.21 3.78
CA GLY A 8 -16.37 -4.82 3.41
C GLY A 8 -17.60 -3.96 3.10
N LEU A 9 -18.84 -4.53 3.21
CA LEU A 9 -20.04 -3.75 2.88
C LEU A 9 -20.20 -2.58 3.83
N LYS A 10 -20.21 -1.36 3.29
CA LYS A 10 -20.57 -0.13 4.02
C LYS A 10 -22.10 -0.04 4.14
N GLU A 11 -22.62 0.05 5.36
CA GLU A 11 -24.06 0.15 5.62
C GLU A 11 -24.40 1.58 6.02
N ARG A 12 -25.26 2.21 5.23
CA ARG A 12 -25.72 3.60 5.47
C ARG A 12 -26.78 3.68 6.58
N ASP A 13 -27.46 2.57 6.84
CA ASP A 13 -28.44 2.49 7.94
C ASP A 13 -27.70 2.30 9.27
N ASN A 14 -27.62 3.38 10.06
CA ASN A 14 -26.97 3.37 11.37
C ASN A 14 -27.72 2.52 12.41
N SER A 15 -28.95 2.10 12.14
CA SER A 15 -29.72 1.20 13.00
C SER A 15 -29.37 -0.28 12.77
N ALA A 16 -28.85 -0.63 11.58
CA ALA A 16 -28.50 -2.00 11.28
C ALA A 16 -27.42 -2.54 12.24
N ILE A 17 -27.66 -3.75 12.77
CA ILE A 17 -26.73 -4.43 13.69
C ILE A 17 -25.95 -5.52 12.94
N PHE A 18 -26.51 -6.05 11.86
CA PHE A 18 -25.91 -7.11 11.06
C PHE A 18 -25.84 -6.72 9.59
N CYS A 19 -24.81 -7.20 8.93
CA CYS A 19 -24.59 -7.00 7.51
C CYS A 19 -25.65 -7.71 6.68
N LYS A 20 -26.36 -6.98 5.84
CA LYS A 20 -27.38 -7.54 4.92
C LYS A 20 -26.80 -8.47 3.85
N LYS A 21 -25.50 -8.42 3.57
CA LYS A 21 -24.83 -9.26 2.57
C LYS A 21 -24.36 -10.61 3.13
N CYS A 22 -23.81 -10.63 4.35
CA CYS A 22 -23.18 -11.84 4.89
C CYS A 22 -23.59 -12.18 6.33
N GLY A 23 -24.51 -11.41 6.95
CA GLY A 23 -25.02 -11.65 8.29
C GLY A 23 -24.05 -11.35 9.44
N ASN A 24 -22.83 -10.88 9.16
CA ASN A 24 -21.87 -10.57 10.21
C ASN A 24 -22.27 -9.32 10.99
N LYS A 25 -21.86 -9.23 12.26
CA LYS A 25 -22.12 -8.03 13.09
C LYS A 25 -21.37 -6.83 12.50
N LEU A 26 -22.07 -5.70 12.39
CA LEU A 26 -21.49 -4.45 11.90
C LEU A 26 -20.74 -3.74 13.02
N THR A 27 -19.57 -3.20 12.71
CA THR A 27 -18.84 -2.27 13.59
C THR A 27 -19.23 -0.83 13.25
N SER A 28 -19.21 0.03 14.24
CA SER A 28 -19.46 1.46 14.05
C SER A 28 -18.13 2.19 14.00
N THR A 29 -17.91 2.96 12.93
CA THR A 29 -16.86 3.97 12.94
C THR A 29 -17.16 5.01 14.00
N LYS A 30 -16.19 5.33 14.85
CA LYS A 30 -16.33 6.29 15.96
C LYS A 30 -15.58 7.58 15.71
N TYR A 31 -14.50 7.51 14.93
CA TYR A 31 -13.56 8.60 14.71
C TYR A 31 -13.50 8.96 13.24
N PHE A 32 -13.45 10.25 12.92
CA PHE A 32 -13.54 10.81 11.56
C PHE A 32 -12.48 11.89 11.37
N PRO A 33 -11.17 11.52 11.38
CA PRO A 33 -10.10 12.49 11.17
C PRO A 33 -10.21 13.09 9.77
N LYS A 34 -9.99 14.40 9.67
CA LYS A 34 -10.01 15.15 8.42
C LYS A 34 -8.62 15.53 7.95
N THR A 35 -7.66 15.52 8.85
CA THR A 35 -6.27 15.83 8.56
C THR A 35 -5.36 14.69 8.98
N ARG A 36 -4.14 14.71 8.47
CA ARG A 36 -3.11 13.74 8.85
C ARG A 36 -2.78 13.84 10.33
N GLU A 37 -2.71 15.04 10.88
CA GLU A 37 -2.41 15.29 12.30
C GLU A 37 -3.48 14.70 13.21
N GLU A 38 -4.77 14.88 12.86
CA GLU A 38 -5.87 14.27 13.60
C GLU A 38 -5.83 12.73 13.55
N LEU A 39 -5.40 12.15 12.41
CA LEU A 39 -5.19 10.70 12.29
C LEU A 39 -4.03 10.24 13.16
N ASP A 40 -2.89 10.94 13.15
CA ASP A 40 -1.72 10.62 13.97
C ASP A 40 -2.09 10.63 15.46
N GLU A 41 -2.83 11.64 15.94
CA GLU A 41 -3.32 11.71 17.32
C GLU A 41 -4.20 10.51 17.71
N LEU A 42 -5.03 10.02 16.79
CA LEU A 42 -5.87 8.83 17.02
C LEU A 42 -5.04 7.55 17.06
N LEU A 43 -4.03 7.43 16.20
CA LEU A 43 -3.17 6.25 16.14
C LEU A 43 -2.26 6.13 17.35
N ASP A 44 -1.89 7.25 18.00
CA ASP A 44 -1.12 7.26 19.25
C ASP A 44 -1.95 6.78 20.45
N ARG A 45 -3.26 6.67 20.32
CA ARG A 45 -4.14 6.21 21.38
C ARG A 45 -4.21 4.69 21.44
N HIS A 46 -3.96 4.12 22.62
CA HIS A 46 -4.04 2.66 22.82
C HIS A 46 -5.47 2.13 22.93
N ASP A 47 -6.46 3.01 23.09
CA ASP A 47 -7.89 2.64 23.23
C ASP A 47 -8.69 2.73 21.93
N VAL A 48 -8.04 3.02 20.81
CA VAL A 48 -8.65 3.17 19.47
C VAL A 48 -8.22 2.02 18.57
N GLU A 49 -9.21 1.30 18.02
CA GLU A 49 -8.95 0.25 17.02
C GLU A 49 -8.96 0.83 15.61
N TYR A 50 -8.10 0.34 14.72
CA TYR A 50 -8.06 0.78 13.31
C TYR A 50 -9.42 0.69 12.62
N SER A 51 -10.20 -0.35 12.96
CA SER A 51 -11.55 -0.57 12.43
C SER A 51 -12.57 0.49 12.85
N GLU A 52 -12.25 1.33 13.82
CA GLU A 52 -13.13 2.38 14.34
C GLU A 52 -12.87 3.75 13.69
N ILE A 53 -11.82 3.83 12.85
CA ILE A 53 -11.38 5.08 12.20
C ILE A 53 -11.89 5.10 10.75
N ASP A 54 -12.57 6.17 10.36
CA ASP A 54 -12.91 6.49 8.97
C ASP A 54 -11.83 7.42 8.40
N VAL A 55 -11.01 6.90 7.50
CA VAL A 55 -9.92 7.65 6.88
C VAL A 55 -10.27 8.23 5.51
N SER A 56 -11.55 8.22 5.15
CA SER A 56 -12.00 8.61 3.81
C SER A 56 -11.71 10.07 3.43
N GLU A 57 -11.40 10.93 4.39
CA GLU A 57 -11.00 12.33 4.15
C GLU A 57 -9.47 12.50 4.06
N ILE A 58 -8.69 11.44 4.35
CA ILE A 58 -7.23 11.51 4.39
C ILE A 58 -6.67 11.38 2.97
N THR A 59 -5.76 12.29 2.60
CA THR A 59 -5.13 12.30 1.28
C THR A 59 -3.63 11.99 1.30
N ASP A 60 -2.98 12.05 2.46
CA ASP A 60 -1.56 11.73 2.65
C ASP A 60 -1.38 10.70 3.78
N MET A 61 -0.95 9.51 3.41
CA MET A 61 -0.61 8.41 4.33
C MET A 61 0.88 8.07 4.29
N SER A 62 1.71 8.97 3.75
CA SER A 62 3.15 8.71 3.66
C SER A 62 3.75 8.51 5.05
N TYR A 63 4.62 7.50 5.18
CA TYR A 63 5.32 7.12 6.41
C TYR A 63 4.42 6.73 7.59
N LEU A 64 3.12 6.49 7.41
CA LEU A 64 2.15 6.31 8.51
C LEU A 64 2.56 5.19 9.48
N PHE A 65 3.05 4.07 8.96
CA PHE A 65 3.50 2.90 9.71
C PHE A 65 4.95 2.53 9.39
N SER A 66 5.74 3.51 8.95
CA SER A 66 7.16 3.29 8.64
C SER A 66 7.97 3.01 9.90
N LEU A 67 8.85 2.03 9.84
CA LEU A 67 9.78 1.68 10.93
C LEU A 67 11.25 1.90 10.52
N THR A 68 11.50 2.55 9.37
CA THR A 68 12.85 2.78 8.85
C THR A 68 13.19 4.26 8.82
N ASP A 69 14.40 4.58 9.30
CA ASP A 69 14.99 5.92 9.17
C ASP A 69 15.74 6.10 7.82
N HIS A 70 15.69 5.12 6.91
CA HIS A 70 16.52 5.08 5.71
C HIS A 70 16.13 6.12 4.65
N PHE A 71 14.90 6.54 4.62
CA PHE A 71 14.46 7.63 3.75
C PHE A 71 14.38 8.88 4.62
N SER A 72 14.94 9.99 4.15
CA SER A 72 14.95 11.29 4.85
C SER A 72 13.53 11.67 5.28
N SER A 73 13.06 11.05 6.37
CA SER A 73 11.74 11.31 6.91
C SER A 73 11.61 12.80 7.25
N PRO A 74 10.51 13.45 6.86
CA PRO A 74 10.22 14.80 7.30
C PRO A 74 10.25 14.84 8.84
N LYS A 75 11.04 15.74 9.42
CA LYS A 75 11.32 15.84 10.87
C LYS A 75 10.09 15.96 11.78
N ASN A 76 8.88 15.96 11.23
CA ASN A 76 7.61 16.21 11.92
C ASN A 76 6.55 15.13 11.66
N LYS A 77 6.90 13.95 11.14
CA LYS A 77 5.92 12.86 10.97
C LYS A 77 6.05 11.86 12.11
N SER A 78 4.95 11.59 12.78
CA SER A 78 4.83 10.51 13.76
C SER A 78 4.88 9.15 13.05
N TYR A 79 5.61 8.21 13.62
CA TYR A 79 5.64 6.82 13.18
C TYR A 79 4.79 6.01 14.12
N HIS A 80 3.82 5.28 13.58
CA HIS A 80 2.96 4.43 14.40
C HIS A 80 3.42 2.99 14.26
N VAL A 81 3.79 2.38 15.35
CA VAL A 81 4.12 0.94 15.37
C VAL A 81 2.83 0.16 15.13
N LEU A 82 2.88 -0.82 14.23
CA LEU A 82 1.79 -1.75 14.00
C LEU A 82 1.72 -2.77 15.16
N ASP A 83 1.39 -2.29 16.36
CA ASP A 83 1.29 -3.05 17.61
C ASP A 83 -0.14 -3.51 17.92
N LYS A 84 -1.14 -2.95 17.22
CA LYS A 84 -2.55 -3.27 17.35
C LYS A 84 -2.95 -4.36 16.36
N ASP A 85 -4.17 -4.86 16.51
CA ASP A 85 -4.76 -5.75 15.51
C ASP A 85 -4.90 -5.03 14.16
N THR A 86 -3.94 -5.29 13.28
CA THR A 86 -3.85 -4.70 11.93
C THR A 86 -4.98 -5.15 11.00
N ALA A 87 -5.78 -6.16 11.39
CA ALA A 87 -6.94 -6.59 10.61
C ALA A 87 -7.96 -5.47 10.38
N GLY A 88 -7.96 -4.43 11.20
CA GLY A 88 -8.79 -3.24 11.01
C GLY A 88 -8.45 -2.41 9.78
N LEU A 89 -7.21 -2.45 9.30
CA LEU A 89 -6.75 -1.67 8.15
C LEU A 89 -7.44 -2.07 6.84
N ILE A 90 -7.88 -3.32 6.70
CA ILE A 90 -8.59 -3.80 5.49
C ILE A 90 -9.90 -3.05 5.22
N TYR A 91 -10.43 -2.33 6.23
CA TYR A 91 -11.69 -1.59 6.13
C TYR A 91 -11.51 -0.11 5.84
N TRP A 92 -10.29 0.35 5.81
CA TRP A 92 -9.99 1.74 5.50
C TRP A 92 -10.42 2.08 4.06
N ASP A 93 -11.10 3.21 3.93
CA ASP A 93 -11.41 3.80 2.63
C ASP A 93 -10.28 4.73 2.23
N VAL A 94 -9.38 4.20 1.41
CA VAL A 94 -8.18 4.93 0.95
C VAL A 94 -8.41 5.59 -0.41
N SER A 95 -9.64 5.62 -0.91
CA SER A 95 -9.96 6.09 -2.26
C SER A 95 -9.61 7.57 -2.53
N ASN A 96 -9.42 8.38 -1.48
CA ASN A 96 -8.97 9.77 -1.61
C ASN A 96 -7.46 9.97 -1.37
N VAL A 97 -6.74 8.89 -1.05
CA VAL A 97 -5.30 8.98 -0.79
C VAL A 97 -4.55 9.21 -2.10
N LYS A 98 -3.62 10.17 -2.07
CA LYS A 98 -2.73 10.51 -3.18
C LYS A 98 -1.30 10.08 -2.94
N ASN A 99 -0.87 10.06 -1.68
CA ASN A 99 0.50 9.77 -1.30
C ASN A 99 0.56 8.63 -0.28
N MET A 100 1.19 7.52 -0.67
CA MET A 100 1.46 6.34 0.16
C MET A 100 2.96 6.04 0.31
N GLU A 101 3.81 7.07 0.09
CA GLU A 101 5.27 6.93 0.19
C GLU A 101 5.65 6.34 1.54
N CYS A 102 6.44 5.26 1.51
CA CYS A 102 6.97 4.58 2.70
C CYS A 102 5.90 4.18 3.75
N MET A 103 4.63 4.07 3.38
CA MET A 103 3.54 3.84 4.36
C MET A 103 3.78 2.63 5.27
N PHE A 104 4.36 1.55 4.75
CA PHE A 104 4.69 0.32 5.49
C PHE A 104 6.19 -0.02 5.42
N SER A 105 7.05 0.98 5.17
CA SER A 105 8.48 0.75 5.09
C SER A 105 9.03 0.21 6.42
N GLY A 106 9.75 -0.91 6.37
CA GLY A 106 10.26 -1.59 7.56
C GLY A 106 9.20 -2.36 8.37
N ALA A 107 7.94 -2.35 7.96
CA ALA A 107 6.89 -3.11 8.60
C ALA A 107 7.05 -4.61 8.29
N THR A 108 8.09 -5.22 8.84
CA THR A 108 8.59 -6.56 8.49
C THR A 108 7.50 -7.63 8.51
N PHE A 109 6.60 -7.60 9.48
CA PHE A 109 5.56 -8.62 9.66
C PHE A 109 4.21 -8.25 9.06
N PHE A 110 4.09 -7.07 8.43
CA PHE A 110 2.84 -6.67 7.81
C PHE A 110 2.53 -7.55 6.60
N ASN A 111 1.40 -8.24 6.64
CA ASN A 111 0.93 -9.09 5.55
C ASN A 111 -0.61 -9.18 5.57
N GLN A 112 -1.32 -8.08 5.81
CA GLN A 112 -2.78 -8.05 5.81
C GLN A 112 -3.33 -7.98 4.39
N PRO A 113 -4.50 -8.58 4.11
CA PRO A 113 -5.14 -8.53 2.80
C PRO A 113 -5.70 -7.12 2.55
N ILE A 114 -4.99 -6.35 1.74
CA ILE A 114 -5.33 -4.98 1.32
C ILE A 114 -5.67 -4.90 -0.17
N ASP A 115 -5.96 -6.03 -0.79
CA ASP A 115 -6.33 -6.17 -2.20
C ASP A 115 -7.61 -5.43 -2.58
N ASN A 116 -8.47 -5.14 -1.60
CA ASN A 116 -9.71 -4.38 -1.75
C ASN A 116 -9.53 -2.84 -1.65
N TRP A 117 -8.34 -2.34 -1.40
CA TRP A 117 -8.09 -0.90 -1.37
C TRP A 117 -8.23 -0.30 -2.76
N ASP A 118 -8.97 0.80 -2.85
CA ASP A 118 -9.02 1.63 -4.05
C ASP A 118 -7.86 2.62 -4.03
N VAL A 119 -6.82 2.31 -4.78
CA VAL A 119 -5.59 3.12 -4.88
C VAL A 119 -5.55 3.96 -6.16
N SER A 120 -6.66 4.04 -6.88
CA SER A 120 -6.73 4.68 -8.20
C SER A 120 -6.37 6.17 -8.21
N ASN A 121 -6.41 6.85 -7.06
CA ASN A 121 -6.01 8.25 -6.93
C ASN A 121 -4.56 8.45 -6.44
N VAL A 122 -3.82 7.36 -6.18
CA VAL A 122 -2.45 7.45 -5.67
C VAL A 122 -1.47 7.81 -6.78
N ASP A 123 -0.64 8.82 -6.57
CA ASP A 123 0.42 9.23 -7.48
C ASP A 123 1.84 8.89 -6.99
N ASN A 124 2.01 8.62 -5.68
CA ASN A 124 3.30 8.24 -5.10
C ASN A 124 3.17 6.99 -4.21
N MET A 125 3.86 5.92 -4.60
CA MET A 125 4.00 4.64 -3.86
C MET A 125 5.47 4.31 -3.56
N GLY A 126 6.39 5.28 -3.65
CA GLY A 126 7.80 5.05 -3.39
C GLY A 126 8.04 4.43 -2.03
N GLY A 127 8.84 3.37 -1.94
CA GLY A 127 9.18 2.68 -0.70
C GLY A 127 8.02 2.07 0.09
N MET A 128 6.80 1.99 -0.46
CA MET A 128 5.59 1.62 0.30
C MET A 128 5.75 0.34 1.12
N PHE A 129 6.40 -0.68 0.58
CA PHE A 129 6.66 -1.97 1.24
C PHE A 129 8.16 -2.27 1.37
N CYS A 130 9.00 -1.24 1.32
CA CYS A 130 10.44 -1.39 1.46
C CYS A 130 10.76 -2.10 2.78
N MET A 131 11.65 -3.12 2.77
CA MET A 131 11.97 -3.98 3.92
C MET A 131 10.74 -4.68 4.55
N GLY A 132 9.64 -4.77 3.84
CA GLY A 132 8.44 -5.52 4.21
C GLY A 132 8.63 -7.02 3.96
N THR A 133 9.52 -7.66 4.71
CA THR A 133 10.05 -9.02 4.46
C THR A 133 8.98 -10.09 4.24
N PHE A 134 7.86 -10.02 4.98
CA PHE A 134 6.78 -11.01 4.90
C PHE A 134 5.61 -10.58 4.00
N PHE A 135 5.64 -9.37 3.44
CA PHE A 135 4.55 -8.89 2.59
C PHE A 135 4.46 -9.71 1.30
N ASN A 136 3.33 -10.36 1.07
CA ASN A 136 3.04 -11.13 -0.14
C ASN A 136 1.54 -11.21 -0.45
N GLN A 137 0.80 -10.10 -0.32
CA GLN A 137 -0.64 -10.07 -0.59
C GLN A 137 -0.95 -9.82 -2.07
N PRO A 138 -2.09 -10.35 -2.59
CA PRO A 138 -2.44 -10.32 -4.00
C PRO A 138 -2.95 -8.93 -4.45
N ILE A 139 -2.05 -7.99 -4.67
CA ILE A 139 -2.33 -6.61 -5.08
C ILE A 139 -2.39 -6.40 -6.60
N GLY A 140 -2.41 -7.48 -7.39
CA GLY A 140 -2.41 -7.39 -8.85
C GLY A 140 -3.64 -6.71 -9.47
N ASN A 141 -4.73 -6.55 -8.71
CA ASN A 141 -5.95 -5.85 -9.14
C ASN A 141 -5.96 -4.35 -8.81
N TRP A 142 -4.93 -3.83 -8.18
CA TRP A 142 -4.83 -2.39 -7.93
C TRP A 142 -4.76 -1.61 -9.24
N ASP A 143 -5.52 -0.52 -9.32
CA ASP A 143 -5.38 0.45 -10.39
C ASP A 143 -4.26 1.43 -10.03
N VAL A 144 -3.09 1.21 -10.63
CA VAL A 144 -1.89 2.03 -10.44
C VAL A 144 -1.65 3.02 -11.59
N SER A 145 -2.64 3.20 -12.46
CA SER A 145 -2.50 3.99 -13.68
C SER A 145 -2.17 5.47 -13.45
N ASN A 146 -2.42 6.00 -12.26
CA ASN A 146 -2.05 7.38 -11.88
C ASN A 146 -0.69 7.49 -11.18
N VAL A 147 -0.03 6.37 -10.86
CA VAL A 147 1.23 6.38 -10.11
C VAL A 147 2.37 6.89 -10.98
N LYS A 148 3.15 7.83 -10.43
CA LYS A 148 4.34 8.42 -11.04
C LYS A 148 5.63 7.93 -10.41
N ASN A 149 5.58 7.57 -9.14
CA ASN A 149 6.77 7.13 -8.39
C ASN A 149 6.54 5.78 -7.74
N MET A 150 7.42 4.81 -8.06
CA MET A 150 7.48 3.46 -7.50
C MET A 150 8.90 3.08 -7.06
N ASP A 151 9.80 4.08 -6.84
CA ASP A 151 11.15 3.79 -6.37
C ASP A 151 11.11 3.01 -5.05
N TYR A 152 12.02 2.05 -4.90
CA TYR A 152 12.12 1.23 -3.68
C TYR A 152 10.83 0.52 -3.24
N MET A 153 9.75 0.48 -4.03
CA MET A 153 8.43 0.04 -3.56
C MET A 153 8.46 -1.34 -2.88
N PHE A 154 9.23 -2.28 -3.39
CA PHE A 154 9.41 -3.63 -2.86
C PHE A 154 10.87 -3.96 -2.54
N CYS A 155 11.72 -2.94 -2.34
CA CYS A 155 13.11 -3.14 -1.97
C CYS A 155 13.19 -3.93 -0.66
N GLY A 156 13.94 -5.05 -0.65
CA GLY A 156 14.02 -5.93 0.53
C GLY A 156 12.73 -6.66 0.90
N ALA A 157 11.69 -6.62 0.08
CA ALA A 157 10.46 -7.40 0.28
C ALA A 157 10.70 -8.86 -0.16
N THR A 158 11.48 -9.60 0.61
CA THR A 158 12.05 -10.91 0.24
C THR A 158 11.02 -11.99 -0.05
N SER A 159 9.80 -11.90 0.49
CA SER A 159 8.71 -12.86 0.24
C SER A 159 7.81 -12.46 -0.94
N PHE A 160 7.89 -11.22 -1.45
CA PHE A 160 6.96 -10.72 -2.44
C PHE A 160 7.15 -11.42 -3.80
N ASN A 161 6.09 -12.08 -4.28
CA ASN A 161 6.06 -12.72 -5.59
C ASN A 161 4.63 -12.79 -6.17
N GLN A 162 3.83 -11.72 -6.01
CA GLN A 162 2.47 -11.70 -6.52
C GLN A 162 2.40 -11.22 -7.97
N PRO A 163 1.42 -11.71 -8.76
CA PRO A 163 1.28 -11.35 -10.17
C PRO A 163 0.82 -9.90 -10.31
N ILE A 164 1.73 -9.06 -10.79
CA ILE A 164 1.52 -7.63 -11.03
C ILE A 164 1.73 -7.24 -12.52
N GLY A 165 1.85 -8.23 -13.38
CA GLY A 165 2.10 -8.02 -14.82
C GLY A 165 1.00 -7.25 -15.57
N ASN A 166 -0.21 -7.15 -14.99
CA ASN A 166 -1.35 -6.41 -15.56
C ASN A 166 -1.41 -4.94 -15.11
N TRP A 167 -0.52 -4.49 -14.25
CA TRP A 167 -0.48 -3.09 -13.86
C TRP A 167 -0.23 -2.17 -15.05
N ASP A 168 -1.00 -1.11 -15.17
CA ASP A 168 -0.71 -0.02 -16.10
C ASP A 168 0.29 0.95 -15.44
N VAL A 169 1.56 0.79 -15.82
CA VAL A 169 2.67 1.60 -15.33
C VAL A 169 3.07 2.70 -16.31
N SER A 170 2.23 2.99 -17.30
CA SER A 170 2.57 3.91 -18.39
C SER A 170 2.83 5.35 -17.94
N ASN A 171 2.37 5.74 -16.76
CA ASN A 171 2.61 7.06 -16.17
C ASN A 171 3.78 7.09 -15.17
N VAL A 172 4.41 5.94 -14.90
CA VAL A 172 5.52 5.88 -13.93
C VAL A 172 6.76 6.51 -14.51
N GLU A 173 7.39 7.40 -13.73
CA GLU A 173 8.60 8.13 -14.08
C GLU A 173 9.85 7.59 -13.39
N ASN A 174 9.67 6.99 -12.17
CA ASN A 174 10.78 6.45 -11.38
C ASN A 174 10.44 5.05 -10.85
N MET A 175 11.34 4.09 -11.13
CA MET A 175 11.32 2.69 -10.69
C MET A 175 12.67 2.26 -10.12
N SER A 176 13.56 3.21 -9.72
CA SER A 176 14.87 2.86 -9.19
C SER A 176 14.73 1.96 -7.97
N SER A 177 15.57 0.93 -7.89
CA SER A 177 15.59 -0.06 -6.79
C SER A 177 14.23 -0.71 -6.46
N MET A 178 13.25 -0.69 -7.37
CA MET A 178 11.87 -1.14 -7.07
C MET A 178 11.82 -2.57 -6.52
N PHE A 179 12.67 -3.47 -7.00
CA PHE A 179 12.77 -4.87 -6.57
C PHE A 179 14.17 -5.24 -6.09
N GLU A 180 14.97 -4.26 -5.68
CA GLU A 180 16.29 -4.51 -5.08
C GLU A 180 16.12 -5.44 -3.87
N ASP A 181 16.96 -6.48 -3.75
CA ASP A 181 16.87 -7.50 -2.69
C ASP A 181 15.51 -8.23 -2.57
N ALA A 182 14.60 -8.10 -3.53
CA ALA A 182 13.34 -8.84 -3.56
C ALA A 182 13.59 -10.28 -4.06
N THR A 183 14.22 -11.09 -3.21
CA THR A 183 14.83 -12.38 -3.58
C THR A 183 13.87 -13.44 -4.10
N SER A 184 12.57 -13.36 -3.80
CA SER A 184 11.54 -14.28 -4.31
C SER A 184 10.86 -13.80 -5.58
N PHE A 185 11.02 -12.52 -5.97
CA PHE A 185 10.25 -11.94 -7.06
C PHE A 185 10.64 -12.54 -8.41
N ASN A 186 9.67 -13.11 -9.13
CA ASN A 186 9.87 -13.68 -10.48
C ASN A 186 8.59 -13.63 -11.31
N GLN A 187 7.87 -12.51 -11.34
CA GLN A 187 6.64 -12.38 -12.11
C GLN A 187 6.88 -11.78 -13.50
N PRO A 188 6.10 -12.18 -14.53
CA PRO A 188 6.25 -11.71 -15.89
C PRO A 188 5.76 -10.26 -16.05
N ILE A 189 6.68 -9.32 -16.02
CA ILE A 189 6.44 -7.87 -16.17
C ILE A 189 6.97 -7.30 -17.49
N GLY A 190 7.45 -8.14 -18.40
CA GLY A 190 8.03 -7.72 -19.67
C GLY A 190 7.05 -7.00 -20.62
N ASN A 191 5.73 -7.01 -20.31
CA ASN A 191 4.71 -6.28 -21.08
C ASN A 191 4.45 -4.86 -20.57
N TRP A 192 5.06 -4.45 -19.47
CA TRP A 192 4.91 -3.10 -18.94
C TRP A 192 5.36 -2.05 -19.95
N ASN A 193 4.56 -0.99 -20.11
CA ASN A 193 4.95 0.17 -20.89
C ASN A 193 5.80 1.11 -20.02
N ILE A 194 7.10 1.04 -20.17
CA ILE A 194 8.06 1.83 -19.40
C ILE A 194 8.58 3.07 -20.15
N SER A 195 7.88 3.53 -21.18
CA SER A 195 8.35 4.62 -22.05
C SER A 195 8.54 5.96 -21.33
N ASN A 196 7.85 6.16 -20.20
CA ASN A 196 7.97 7.38 -19.38
C ASN A 196 8.98 7.23 -18.22
N VAL A 197 9.53 6.02 -18.00
CA VAL A 197 10.45 5.77 -16.89
C VAL A 197 11.80 6.43 -17.20
N LYS A 198 12.19 7.37 -16.34
CA LYS A 198 13.43 8.15 -16.41
C LYS A 198 14.55 7.52 -15.59
N ASP A 199 14.18 6.84 -14.50
CA ASP A 199 15.13 6.18 -13.61
C ASP A 199 14.64 4.77 -13.27
N ARG A 200 15.51 3.78 -13.47
CA ARG A 200 15.34 2.36 -13.14
C ARG A 200 16.65 1.73 -12.66
N ASP A 201 17.57 2.54 -12.17
CA ASP A 201 18.86 2.07 -11.68
C ASP A 201 18.64 1.08 -10.54
N ALA A 202 19.46 0.03 -10.50
CA ALA A 202 19.40 -1.04 -9.50
C ALA A 202 18.02 -1.76 -9.35
N MET A 203 17.09 -1.59 -10.31
CA MET A 203 15.69 -2.08 -10.19
C MET A 203 15.59 -3.55 -9.78
N PHE A 204 16.53 -4.40 -10.16
CA PHE A 204 16.58 -5.83 -9.85
C PHE A 204 17.90 -6.24 -9.17
N GLU A 205 18.62 -5.31 -8.57
CA GLU A 205 19.85 -5.64 -7.87
C GLU A 205 19.56 -6.68 -6.79
N ASN A 206 20.34 -7.77 -6.76
CA ASN A 206 20.16 -8.91 -5.85
C ASN A 206 18.77 -9.61 -5.89
N ALA A 207 17.91 -9.34 -6.87
CA ALA A 207 16.65 -10.07 -7.07
C ALA A 207 16.94 -11.45 -7.70
N ILE A 208 17.57 -12.33 -6.95
CA ILE A 208 18.21 -13.57 -7.42
C ILE A 208 17.28 -14.57 -8.11
N SER A 209 15.99 -14.52 -7.85
CA SER A 209 15.00 -15.39 -8.52
C SER A 209 14.52 -14.83 -9.87
N PHE A 210 14.75 -13.53 -10.13
CA PHE A 210 14.20 -12.89 -11.31
C PHE A 210 14.89 -13.35 -12.59
N ASN A 211 14.14 -14.00 -13.47
CA ASN A 211 14.64 -14.50 -14.75
C ASN A 211 13.67 -14.30 -15.93
N GLN A 212 12.72 -13.37 -15.79
CA GLN A 212 11.74 -13.09 -16.83
C GLN A 212 12.31 -12.27 -17.98
N SER A 213 11.81 -12.50 -19.21
CA SER A 213 12.24 -11.73 -20.38
C SER A 213 11.77 -10.28 -20.31
N LEU A 214 12.70 -9.36 -20.52
CA LEU A 214 12.47 -7.91 -20.64
C LEU A 214 12.80 -7.37 -22.05
N GLU A 215 12.76 -8.23 -23.07
CA GLU A 215 13.12 -7.85 -24.44
C GLU A 215 12.35 -6.65 -24.96
N LYS A 216 11.07 -6.51 -24.58
CA LYS A 216 10.23 -5.39 -25.00
C LYS A 216 10.64 -4.04 -24.39
N TRP A 217 11.41 -4.06 -23.29
CA TRP A 217 11.94 -2.84 -22.65
C TRP A 217 13.13 -2.23 -23.41
N ASN A 218 13.70 -2.99 -24.35
CA ASN A 218 14.85 -2.58 -25.17
C ASN A 218 14.44 -1.86 -26.47
N THR A 219 13.14 -1.65 -26.70
CA THR A 219 12.70 -0.84 -27.85
C THR A 219 13.14 0.59 -27.57
N LYS A 220 14.20 0.98 -28.27
CA LYS A 220 14.79 2.33 -28.24
C LYS A 220 13.69 3.39 -28.39
N ILE A 221 13.73 4.32 -27.51
CA ILE A 221 13.31 5.70 -27.75
C ILE A 221 14.11 6.26 -28.91
#